data_80da5c28bc3ca33ea6745532917e98d6
#
_entry.id   80da5c28bc3ca33ea6745532917e98d6
#
_cell.length_a   1.000
_cell.length_b   1.000
_cell.length_c   1.000
_cell.angle_alpha   90.00
_cell.angle_beta   90.00
_cell.angle_gamma   90.00
#
_symmetry.space_group_name_H-M   'P 1'
#
loop_
_entity.id
_entity.type
_entity.pdbx_description
1 polymer ?
#
loop_
_entity_poly.entity_id
_entity_poly.type
_entity_poly.pdbx_seq_one_letter_code
_entity_poly.pdbx_strand_id
1 'polypeptide(L)'
;MHVIRGLHNLTASHRGCVATIGNFDGVHRGHQAILQQCREHAARLNVPLTVVVFEPQPREFFAGDQAPPRLTRLREKVRLLRDHGAEQVLCLPFNDTLRSLTGREFIDQVLIDGLGVKHLVVGDDFRFGCDRRGDFSLLEAVGRTHGFGVEHTRTFKVDDERVSTLECVRCWPAVTLKWPPACWAGLIRCMAAWCATSSWGAPLVYRPRTYRYCPSR
;
A
#
# COMPACT_ATOMS: atom_id res chain seq x y z
N MET A 1 0.43 -17.04 3.01
CA MET A 1 -0.20 -15.70 2.96
C MET A 1 -1.66 -15.84 2.56
N HIS A 2 -2.57 -15.23 3.32
CA HIS A 2 -4.00 -15.24 3.08
C HIS A 2 -4.45 -13.93 2.44
N VAL A 3 -5.26 -13.99 1.38
CA VAL A 3 -5.88 -12.82 0.77
C VAL A 3 -7.37 -12.84 1.09
N ILE A 4 -7.80 -11.88 1.90
CA ILE A 4 -9.14 -11.77 2.44
C ILE A 4 -9.85 -10.65 1.67
N ARG A 5 -10.97 -10.95 1.01
CA ARG A 5 -11.72 -9.96 0.23
C ARG A 5 -12.98 -9.54 0.99
N GLY A 6 -12.98 -8.29 1.46
CA GLY A 6 -14.08 -7.72 2.23
C GLY A 6 -14.11 -8.20 3.68
N LEU A 7 -14.78 -7.44 4.54
CA LEU A 7 -14.88 -7.72 5.98
C LEU A 7 -15.66 -9.00 6.27
N HIS A 8 -16.64 -9.33 5.43
CA HIS A 8 -17.49 -10.51 5.60
C HIS A 8 -16.76 -11.86 5.47
N ASN A 9 -15.54 -11.86 4.93
CA ASN A 9 -14.68 -13.04 4.83
C ASN A 9 -13.66 -13.14 5.97
N LEU A 10 -13.68 -12.20 6.92
CA LEU A 10 -12.85 -12.32 8.11
C LEU A 10 -13.38 -13.43 9.03
N THR A 11 -12.47 -14.22 9.52
CA THR A 11 -12.76 -15.30 10.50
C THR A 11 -11.96 -15.05 11.78
N ALA A 12 -12.27 -15.78 12.84
CA ALA A 12 -11.55 -15.67 14.10
C ALA A 12 -10.03 -15.89 13.95
N SER A 13 -9.62 -16.74 13.02
CA SER A 13 -8.20 -17.02 12.74
C SER A 13 -7.44 -15.85 12.09
N HIS A 14 -8.13 -14.86 11.57
CA HIS A 14 -7.53 -13.65 10.99
C HIS A 14 -7.38 -12.52 12.01
N ARG A 15 -7.93 -12.69 13.22
CA ARG A 15 -7.91 -11.65 14.25
C ARG A 15 -6.64 -11.70 15.08
N GLY A 16 -6.29 -10.55 15.66
CA GLY A 16 -5.10 -10.43 16.50
C GLY A 16 -3.85 -10.27 15.66
N CYS A 17 -3.68 -9.13 15.00
CA CYS A 17 -2.58 -8.88 14.07
C CYS A 17 -1.88 -7.53 14.33
N VAL A 18 -0.69 -7.37 13.76
CA VAL A 18 -0.12 -6.05 13.48
C VAL A 18 -0.63 -5.63 12.12
N ALA A 19 -1.19 -4.43 12.02
CA ALA A 19 -1.79 -3.94 10.78
C ALA A 19 -1.10 -2.68 10.25
N THR A 20 -1.16 -2.51 8.94
CA THR A 20 -0.89 -1.23 8.26
C THR A 20 -1.93 -1.02 7.17
N ILE A 21 -2.23 0.25 6.87
CA ILE A 21 -3.27 0.63 5.92
C ILE A 21 -2.68 1.54 4.86
N GLY A 22 -2.95 1.25 3.59
CA GLY A 22 -2.50 2.10 2.50
C GLY A 22 -2.76 1.53 1.12
N ASN A 23 -2.44 2.29 0.10
CA ASN A 23 -2.60 1.83 -1.28
C ASN A 23 -1.49 0.84 -1.69
N PHE A 24 -0.31 0.94 -1.11
CA PHE A 24 0.86 0.09 -1.40
C PHE A 24 1.14 -0.08 -2.89
N ASP A 25 0.90 0.98 -3.68
CA ASP A 25 1.12 0.91 -5.11
C ASP A 25 2.62 0.93 -5.43
N GLY A 26 3.08 -0.07 -6.20
CA GLY A 26 4.49 -0.28 -6.54
C GLY A 26 5.36 -0.83 -5.40
N VAL A 27 4.88 -0.94 -4.16
CA VAL A 27 5.63 -1.37 -2.96
C VAL A 27 7.06 -0.78 -2.93
N HIS A 28 7.16 0.55 -3.12
CA HIS A 28 8.42 1.29 -3.16
C HIS A 28 9.14 1.26 -1.79
N ARG A 29 10.38 1.75 -1.72
CA ARG A 29 11.22 1.71 -0.50
C ARG A 29 10.52 2.24 0.75
N GLY A 30 9.73 3.32 0.64
CA GLY A 30 8.93 3.82 1.75
C GLY A 30 7.91 2.80 2.26
N HIS A 31 7.23 2.08 1.36
CA HIS A 31 6.34 0.98 1.74
C HIS A 31 7.10 -0.19 2.37
N GLN A 32 8.28 -0.52 1.84
CA GLN A 32 9.12 -1.60 2.39
C GLN A 32 9.59 -1.27 3.82
N ALA A 33 9.94 -0.01 4.10
CA ALA A 33 10.28 0.44 5.45
C ALA A 33 9.10 0.29 6.43
N ILE A 34 7.88 0.64 5.99
CA ILE A 34 6.66 0.43 6.77
C ILE A 34 6.47 -1.06 7.08
N LEU A 35 6.58 -1.90 6.05
CA LEU A 35 6.41 -3.35 6.20
C LEU A 35 7.47 -3.93 7.14
N GLN A 36 8.70 -3.45 7.08
CA GLN A 36 9.77 -3.87 7.99
C GLN A 36 9.45 -3.49 9.44
N GLN A 37 9.00 -2.25 9.69
CA GLN A 37 8.57 -1.80 11.01
C GLN A 37 7.41 -2.65 11.55
N CYS A 38 6.41 -2.92 10.71
CA CYS A 38 5.30 -3.81 11.08
C CYS A 38 5.77 -5.23 11.41
N ARG A 39 6.73 -5.80 10.66
CA ARG A 39 7.30 -7.13 10.93
C ARG A 39 8.01 -7.20 12.27
N GLU A 40 8.74 -6.16 12.64
CA GLU A 40 9.40 -6.07 13.95
C GLU A 40 8.38 -6.15 15.10
N HIS A 41 7.25 -5.42 14.98
CA HIS A 41 6.16 -5.50 15.94
C HIS A 41 5.44 -6.86 15.91
N ALA A 42 5.18 -7.41 14.73
CA ALA A 42 4.52 -8.70 14.56
C ALA A 42 5.33 -9.83 15.21
N ALA A 43 6.65 -9.85 14.99
CA ALA A 43 7.55 -10.80 15.63
C ALA A 43 7.56 -10.65 17.16
N ARG A 44 7.61 -9.41 17.67
CA ARG A 44 7.62 -9.14 19.12
C ARG A 44 6.31 -9.57 19.80
N LEU A 45 5.18 -9.38 19.14
CA LEU A 45 3.87 -9.74 19.65
C LEU A 45 3.44 -11.18 19.32
N ASN A 46 4.23 -11.88 18.51
CA ASN A 46 3.92 -13.23 17.99
C ASN A 46 2.55 -13.30 17.31
N VAL A 47 2.28 -12.34 16.44
CA VAL A 47 1.02 -12.23 15.67
C VAL A 47 1.32 -11.95 14.19
N PRO A 48 0.40 -12.27 13.26
CA PRO A 48 0.62 -12.06 11.83
C PRO A 48 0.66 -10.58 11.47
N LEU A 49 1.41 -10.27 10.39
CA LEU A 49 1.37 -8.98 9.72
C LEU A 49 0.22 -8.96 8.70
N THR A 50 -0.70 -8.04 8.89
CA THR A 50 -1.84 -7.78 7.99
C THR A 50 -1.69 -6.44 7.27
N VAL A 51 -1.79 -6.45 5.94
CA VAL A 51 -1.82 -5.22 5.15
C VAL A 51 -3.24 -4.99 4.64
N VAL A 52 -3.81 -3.83 4.97
CA VAL A 52 -5.14 -3.42 4.49
C VAL A 52 -4.96 -2.58 3.23
N VAL A 53 -5.56 -3.01 2.13
CA VAL A 53 -5.55 -2.31 0.84
C VAL A 53 -6.97 -2.10 0.35
N PHE A 54 -7.14 -1.12 -0.54
CA PHE A 54 -8.44 -0.78 -1.12
C PHE A 54 -8.49 -1.14 -2.60
N GLU A 55 -9.63 -1.67 -3.07
CA GLU A 55 -9.84 -2.01 -4.48
C GLU A 55 -11.30 -1.67 -4.90
N PRO A 56 -11.49 -0.72 -5.85
CA PRO A 56 -10.48 0.13 -6.46
C PRO A 56 -9.76 1.02 -5.44
N GLN A 57 -8.65 1.65 -5.85
CA GLN A 57 -7.99 2.63 -4.97
C GLN A 57 -8.90 3.86 -4.77
N PRO A 58 -8.88 4.52 -3.59
CA PRO A 58 -9.72 5.70 -3.35
C PRO A 58 -9.61 6.78 -4.44
N ARG A 59 -8.41 7.03 -4.95
CA ARG A 59 -8.18 8.00 -6.04
C ARG A 59 -8.90 7.61 -7.33
N GLU A 60 -8.92 6.32 -7.66
CA GLU A 60 -9.63 5.82 -8.85
C GLU A 60 -11.13 5.90 -8.70
N PHE A 61 -11.64 5.60 -7.50
CA PHE A 61 -13.06 5.73 -7.20
C PHE A 61 -13.57 7.18 -7.37
N PHE A 62 -12.77 8.17 -6.91
CA PHE A 62 -13.19 9.57 -6.99
C PHE A 62 -12.89 10.24 -8.34
N ALA A 63 -11.78 9.91 -8.98
CA ALA A 63 -11.32 10.58 -10.20
C ALA A 63 -11.72 9.84 -11.49
N GLY A 64 -12.19 8.58 -11.41
CA GLY A 64 -12.55 7.79 -12.58
C GLY A 64 -11.42 7.75 -13.61
N ASP A 65 -11.72 8.10 -14.84
CA ASP A 65 -10.77 8.12 -15.95
C ASP A 65 -9.63 9.16 -15.80
N GLN A 66 -9.78 10.12 -14.89
CA GLN A 66 -8.74 11.12 -14.57
C GLN A 66 -7.78 10.65 -13.48
N ALA A 67 -7.95 9.44 -12.98
CA ALA A 67 -7.06 8.89 -11.97
C ALA A 67 -5.64 8.68 -12.53
N PRO A 68 -4.60 8.94 -11.72
CA PRO A 68 -3.24 8.64 -12.13
C PRO A 68 -3.08 7.12 -12.37
N PRO A 69 -2.24 6.72 -13.35
CA PRO A 69 -2.02 5.32 -13.64
C PRO A 69 -1.46 4.58 -12.43
N ARG A 70 -1.88 3.32 -12.25
CA ARG A 70 -1.34 2.42 -11.23
C ARG A 70 0.07 1.94 -11.59
N LEU A 71 0.93 1.83 -10.60
CA LEU A 71 2.22 1.16 -10.76
C LEU A 71 2.08 -0.37 -10.75
N THR A 72 1.13 -0.90 -9.96
CA THR A 72 0.91 -2.34 -9.80
C THR A 72 -0.56 -2.71 -9.82
N ARG A 73 -0.89 -3.80 -10.51
CA ARG A 73 -2.21 -4.44 -10.39
C ARG A 73 -2.32 -5.18 -9.06
N LEU A 74 -3.54 -5.42 -8.58
CA LEU A 74 -3.78 -6.11 -7.29
C LEU A 74 -2.97 -7.42 -7.15
N ARG A 75 -2.94 -8.25 -8.18
CA ARG A 75 -2.20 -9.53 -8.16
C ARG A 75 -0.68 -9.34 -7.95
N GLU A 76 -0.11 -8.32 -8.59
CA GLU A 76 1.32 -7.99 -8.45
C GLU A 76 1.60 -7.39 -7.08
N LYS A 77 0.76 -6.47 -6.64
CA LYS A 77 0.82 -5.86 -5.30
C LYS A 77 0.82 -6.94 -4.21
N VAL A 78 -0.11 -7.89 -4.28
CA VAL A 78 -0.21 -9.00 -3.33
C VAL A 78 1.06 -9.85 -3.31
N ARG A 79 1.67 -10.13 -4.46
CA ARG A 79 2.96 -10.84 -4.52
C ARG A 79 4.08 -10.06 -3.84
N LEU A 80 4.21 -8.77 -4.18
CA LEU A 80 5.23 -7.91 -3.58
C LEU A 80 5.05 -7.79 -2.06
N LEU A 81 3.83 -7.62 -1.58
CA LEU A 81 3.55 -7.57 -0.14
C LEU A 81 3.97 -8.86 0.56
N ARG A 82 3.66 -10.02 -0.04
CA ARG A 82 4.12 -11.33 0.48
C ARG A 82 5.64 -11.42 0.53
N ASP A 83 6.31 -11.02 -0.54
CA ASP A 83 7.76 -11.11 -0.64
C ASP A 83 8.46 -10.18 0.39
N HIS A 84 7.73 -9.17 0.92
CA HIS A 84 8.15 -8.30 2.01
C HIS A 84 7.57 -8.70 3.39
N GLY A 85 7.02 -9.90 3.51
CA GLY A 85 6.68 -10.51 4.79
C GLY A 85 5.24 -10.30 5.26
N ALA A 86 4.34 -9.79 4.42
CA ALA A 86 2.92 -9.78 4.76
C ALA A 86 2.37 -11.21 4.78
N GLU A 87 1.72 -11.58 5.88
CA GLU A 87 1.10 -12.89 6.04
C GLU A 87 -0.38 -12.87 5.66
N GLN A 88 -1.02 -11.72 5.83
CA GLN A 88 -2.42 -11.49 5.48
C GLN A 88 -2.55 -10.19 4.68
N VAL A 89 -3.41 -10.19 3.67
CA VAL A 89 -3.80 -8.99 2.93
C VAL A 89 -5.32 -8.89 2.96
N LEU A 90 -5.83 -7.88 3.65
CA LEU A 90 -7.24 -7.54 3.64
C LEU A 90 -7.51 -6.55 2.51
N CYS A 91 -8.21 -7.01 1.48
CA CYS A 91 -8.63 -6.19 0.34
C CYS A 91 -10.07 -5.72 0.56
N LEU A 92 -10.23 -4.46 0.93
CA LEU A 92 -11.54 -3.83 1.14
C LEU A 92 -12.08 -3.25 -0.17
N PRO A 93 -13.32 -3.55 -0.56
CA PRO A 93 -13.97 -2.87 -1.66
C PRO A 93 -14.18 -1.40 -1.29
N PHE A 94 -13.54 -0.48 -2.05
CA PHE A 94 -13.79 0.95 -1.86
C PHE A 94 -15.05 1.34 -2.64
N ASN A 95 -16.15 1.42 -1.93
CA ASN A 95 -17.50 1.67 -2.44
C ASN A 95 -18.22 2.73 -1.59
N ASP A 96 -19.47 3.04 -1.94
CA ASP A 96 -20.26 4.03 -1.22
C ASP A 96 -20.45 3.67 0.27
N THR A 97 -20.59 2.40 0.59
CA THR A 97 -20.72 1.94 1.98
C THR A 97 -19.44 2.24 2.78
N LEU A 98 -18.27 1.86 2.25
CA LEU A 98 -17.01 2.10 2.96
C LEU A 98 -16.67 3.59 3.04
N ARG A 99 -16.91 4.35 1.97
CA ARG A 99 -16.62 5.79 1.95
C ARG A 99 -17.53 6.61 2.86
N SER A 100 -18.73 6.11 3.18
CA SER A 100 -19.68 6.81 4.06
C SER A 100 -19.36 6.65 5.55
N LEU A 101 -18.48 5.70 5.91
CA LEU A 101 -18.09 5.51 7.30
C LEU A 101 -17.37 6.73 7.85
N THR A 102 -17.77 7.15 9.04
CA THR A 102 -16.99 8.09 9.85
C THR A 102 -15.66 7.49 10.26
N GLY A 103 -14.72 8.32 10.69
CA GLY A 103 -13.43 7.81 11.19
C GLY A 103 -13.61 6.82 12.34
N ARG A 104 -14.56 7.10 13.25
CA ARG A 104 -14.85 6.20 14.38
C ARG A 104 -15.42 4.86 13.92
N GLU A 105 -16.40 4.87 13.06
CA GLU A 105 -17.02 3.64 12.52
C GLU A 105 -16.01 2.79 11.74
N PHE A 106 -15.11 3.42 10.99
CA PHE A 106 -14.03 2.70 10.31
C PHE A 106 -13.11 1.99 11.32
N ILE A 107 -12.71 2.64 12.39
CA ILE A 107 -11.89 2.01 13.44
C ILE A 107 -12.63 0.84 14.07
N ASP A 108 -13.88 1.04 14.48
CA ASP A 108 -14.66 0.02 15.16
C ASP A 108 -14.86 -1.21 14.26
N GLN A 109 -15.37 -1.02 13.04
CA GLN A 109 -15.73 -2.11 12.14
C GLN A 109 -14.51 -2.83 11.54
N VAL A 110 -13.46 -2.09 11.15
CA VAL A 110 -12.32 -2.67 10.43
C VAL A 110 -11.22 -3.12 11.38
N LEU A 111 -10.83 -2.24 12.32
CA LEU A 111 -9.65 -2.48 13.14
C LEU A 111 -9.98 -3.29 14.38
N ILE A 112 -11.09 -2.96 15.07
CA ILE A 112 -11.45 -3.59 16.34
C ILE A 112 -12.24 -4.88 16.08
N ASP A 113 -13.43 -4.77 15.50
CA ASP A 113 -14.33 -5.89 15.30
C ASP A 113 -13.85 -6.83 14.19
N GLY A 114 -13.29 -6.28 13.11
CA GLY A 114 -12.78 -7.04 12.00
C GLY A 114 -11.46 -7.74 12.32
N LEU A 115 -10.40 -6.99 12.43
CA LEU A 115 -9.02 -7.50 12.54
C LEU A 115 -8.58 -7.77 13.97
N GLY A 116 -9.22 -7.16 14.99
CA GLY A 116 -8.76 -7.25 16.38
C GLY A 116 -7.30 -6.80 16.52
N VAL A 117 -6.98 -5.64 15.93
CA VAL A 117 -5.61 -5.14 15.81
C VAL A 117 -4.95 -5.04 17.18
N LYS A 118 -3.69 -5.50 17.27
CA LYS A 118 -2.84 -5.37 18.47
C LYS A 118 -1.87 -4.20 18.34
N HIS A 119 -1.45 -3.90 17.13
CA HIS A 119 -0.60 -2.74 16.84
C HIS A 119 -0.86 -2.26 15.41
N LEU A 120 -0.93 -0.94 15.25
CA LEU A 120 -1.20 -0.29 13.96
C LEU A 120 -0.05 0.66 13.60
N VAL A 121 0.47 0.53 12.39
CA VAL A 121 1.46 1.47 11.84
C VAL A 121 0.84 2.18 10.65
N VAL A 122 0.82 3.52 10.68
CA VAL A 122 0.24 4.35 9.60
C VAL A 122 1.20 5.45 9.17
N GLY A 123 1.02 5.94 7.94
CA GLY A 123 1.77 7.07 7.42
C GLY A 123 1.42 8.38 8.14
N ASP A 124 2.35 9.33 8.14
CA ASP A 124 2.18 10.64 8.81
C ASP A 124 0.99 11.46 8.27
N ASP A 125 0.68 11.28 6.99
CA ASP A 125 -0.41 11.98 6.28
C ASP A 125 -1.67 11.12 6.14
N PHE A 126 -1.76 10.02 6.89
CA PHE A 126 -2.91 9.14 6.82
C PHE A 126 -4.17 9.85 7.32
N ARG A 127 -5.18 9.94 6.44
CA ARG A 127 -6.50 10.50 6.72
C ARG A 127 -7.57 9.55 6.24
N PHE A 128 -8.59 9.35 7.05
CA PHE A 128 -9.68 8.40 6.78
C PHE A 128 -11.03 8.92 7.29
N GLY A 129 -12.10 8.18 6.96
CA GLY A 129 -13.47 8.60 7.24
C GLY A 129 -14.05 9.51 6.16
N CYS A 130 -15.37 9.57 6.07
CA CYS A 130 -16.11 10.30 5.04
C CYS A 130 -15.81 11.82 5.04
N ASP A 131 -15.53 12.38 6.19
CA ASP A 131 -15.21 13.78 6.41
C ASP A 131 -13.68 14.06 6.48
N ARG A 132 -12.84 13.00 6.35
CA ARG A 132 -11.39 13.04 6.48
C ARG A 132 -10.89 13.56 7.84
N ARG A 133 -11.76 13.54 8.87
CA ARG A 133 -11.40 13.91 10.25
C ARG A 133 -10.69 12.78 10.99
N GLY A 134 -10.79 11.56 10.49
CA GLY A 134 -9.98 10.46 11.00
C GLY A 134 -8.50 10.73 10.77
N ASP A 135 -7.73 10.82 11.84
CA ASP A 135 -6.30 11.08 11.84
C ASP A 135 -5.56 10.19 12.87
N PHE A 136 -4.28 10.43 13.00
CA PHE A 136 -3.46 9.71 13.96
C PHE A 136 -3.94 9.92 15.41
N SER A 137 -4.33 11.15 15.77
CA SER A 137 -4.78 11.45 17.13
C SER A 137 -6.03 10.67 17.51
N LEU A 138 -6.97 10.51 16.58
CA LEU A 138 -8.15 9.68 16.78
C LEU A 138 -7.77 8.21 16.95
N LEU A 139 -6.86 7.68 16.12
CA LEU A 139 -6.36 6.31 16.23
C LEU A 139 -5.69 6.08 17.59
N GLU A 140 -4.85 6.99 18.02
CA GLU A 140 -4.15 6.90 19.30
C GLU A 140 -5.13 6.92 20.50
N ALA A 141 -6.09 7.84 20.48
CA ALA A 141 -7.11 7.94 21.53
C ALA A 141 -7.94 6.64 21.65
N VAL A 142 -8.37 6.10 20.51
CA VAL A 142 -9.12 4.84 20.47
C VAL A 142 -8.23 3.65 20.82
N GLY A 143 -6.98 3.64 20.36
CA GLY A 143 -6.01 2.60 20.68
C GLY A 143 -5.76 2.47 22.18
N ARG A 144 -5.62 3.59 22.88
CA ARG A 144 -5.49 3.61 24.35
C ARG A 144 -6.71 3.01 25.05
N THR A 145 -7.91 3.26 24.54
CA THR A 145 -9.15 2.75 25.13
C THR A 145 -9.34 1.26 24.87
N HIS A 146 -8.96 0.77 23.70
CA HIS A 146 -9.17 -0.62 23.26
C HIS A 146 -7.92 -1.51 23.40
N GLY A 147 -6.81 -0.96 23.91
CA GLY A 147 -5.61 -1.73 24.22
C GLY A 147 -4.77 -2.12 23.00
N PHE A 148 -4.78 -1.32 21.92
CA PHE A 148 -3.87 -1.52 20.78
C PHE A 148 -2.92 -0.33 20.62
N GLY A 149 -1.66 -0.63 20.25
CA GLY A 149 -0.66 0.39 19.99
C GLY A 149 -0.86 1.06 18.63
N VAL A 150 -0.52 2.34 18.54
CA VAL A 150 -0.50 3.08 17.27
C VAL A 150 0.84 3.77 17.12
N GLU A 151 1.47 3.65 15.96
CA GLU A 151 2.77 4.25 15.67
C GLU A 151 2.78 4.88 14.28
N HIS A 152 3.47 6.00 14.16
CA HIS A 152 3.79 6.59 12.87
C HIS A 152 4.85 5.76 12.14
N THR A 153 4.78 5.74 10.82
CA THR A 153 5.89 5.22 10.03
C THR A 153 7.13 6.07 10.29
N ARG A 154 8.25 5.40 10.52
CA ARG A 154 9.55 6.12 10.49
C ARG A 154 9.72 6.67 9.08
N THR A 155 9.74 8.00 8.96
CA THR A 155 9.83 8.65 7.64
C THR A 155 11.10 8.20 6.93
N PHE A 156 10.94 7.42 5.87
CA PHE A 156 12.05 7.01 5.03
C PHE A 156 12.32 8.13 4.02
N LYS A 157 13.41 8.85 4.25
CA LYS A 157 13.92 9.86 3.32
C LYS A 157 15.11 9.28 2.57
N VAL A 158 15.19 9.53 1.29
CA VAL A 158 16.39 9.32 0.47
C VAL A 158 16.84 10.70 0.03
N ASP A 159 18.06 11.10 0.37
CA ASP A 159 18.63 12.42 0.08
C ASP A 159 17.72 13.59 0.51
N ASP A 160 17.13 13.49 1.72
CA ASP A 160 16.15 14.42 2.29
C ASP A 160 14.78 14.52 1.56
N GLU A 161 14.56 13.77 0.49
CA GLU A 161 13.27 13.71 -0.20
C GLU A 161 12.44 12.51 0.25
N ARG A 162 11.13 12.74 0.45
CA ARG A 162 10.18 11.69 0.81
C ARG A 162 9.85 10.85 -0.43
N VAL A 163 10.07 9.53 -0.36
CA VAL A 163 9.68 8.62 -1.45
C VAL A 163 8.16 8.41 -1.44
N SER A 164 7.47 8.82 -2.50
CA SER A 164 6.03 8.62 -2.67
C SER A 164 5.70 8.05 -4.06
N THR A 165 4.54 7.37 -4.17
CA THR A 165 4.03 6.86 -5.45
C THR A 165 3.89 7.97 -6.50
N LEU A 166 3.49 9.19 -6.08
CA LEU A 166 3.34 10.33 -6.98
C LEU A 166 4.68 10.83 -7.52
N GLU A 167 5.74 10.82 -6.71
CA GLU A 167 7.08 11.16 -7.17
C GLU A 167 7.62 10.11 -8.13
N CYS A 168 7.42 8.82 -7.85
CA CYS A 168 7.75 7.76 -8.79
C CYS A 168 7.05 7.94 -10.14
N VAL A 169 5.79 8.41 -10.16
CA VAL A 169 5.04 8.69 -11.39
C VAL A 169 5.48 10.01 -12.05
N ARG A 170 5.82 11.04 -11.27
CA ARG A 170 6.29 12.35 -11.79
C ARG A 170 7.69 12.29 -12.38
N CYS A 171 8.57 11.49 -11.83
CA CYS A 171 9.91 11.22 -12.40
C CYS A 171 9.85 10.38 -13.67
N TRP A 172 8.67 9.92 -14.06
CA TRP A 172 8.43 9.32 -15.35
C TRP A 172 8.60 10.42 -16.40
N PRO A 173 9.63 10.40 -17.25
CA PRO A 173 9.74 11.36 -18.32
C PRO A 173 8.44 11.28 -19.13
N ALA A 174 7.92 12.44 -19.54
CA ALA A 174 6.81 12.55 -20.48
C ALA A 174 7.29 12.05 -21.86
N VAL A 175 7.70 10.81 -21.91
CA VAL A 175 8.00 10.10 -23.14
C VAL A 175 6.66 9.74 -23.72
N THR A 176 6.22 10.53 -24.70
CA THR A 176 5.17 10.17 -25.65
C THR A 176 5.62 8.94 -26.45
N LEU A 177 5.74 7.82 -25.77
CA LEU A 177 5.98 6.53 -26.41
C LEU A 177 4.64 6.01 -26.90
N LYS A 178 4.43 6.03 -28.20
CA LYS A 178 3.42 5.23 -28.92
C LYS A 178 3.77 3.74 -28.77
N TRP A 179 3.64 3.19 -27.57
CA TRP A 179 3.84 1.75 -27.31
C TRP A 179 2.52 1.10 -26.94
N PRO A 180 2.25 -0.12 -27.41
CA PRO A 180 1.01 -0.82 -27.07
C PRO A 180 0.94 -1.14 -25.55
N PRO A 181 -0.27 -1.18 -24.97
CA PRO A 181 -0.49 -1.36 -23.52
C PRO A 181 0.20 -2.58 -22.89
N ALA A 182 0.44 -3.63 -23.66
CA ALA A 182 1.12 -4.84 -23.21
C ALA A 182 2.60 -4.62 -22.81
N CYS A 183 3.27 -3.60 -23.37
CA CYS A 183 4.66 -3.28 -23.06
C CYS A 183 4.82 -2.45 -21.78
N TRP A 184 3.73 -1.81 -21.33
CA TRP A 184 3.75 -0.96 -20.14
C TRP A 184 3.96 -1.73 -18.84
N ALA A 185 3.43 -2.92 -18.74
CA ALA A 185 3.58 -3.77 -17.55
C ALA A 185 5.05 -4.15 -17.26
N GLY A 186 5.84 -4.34 -18.31
CA GLY A 186 7.28 -4.63 -18.20
C GLY A 186 8.10 -3.41 -17.76
N LEU A 187 7.78 -2.22 -18.32
CA LEU A 187 8.47 -0.97 -17.99
C LEU A 187 8.19 -0.52 -16.55
N ILE A 188 6.94 -0.65 -16.09
CA ILE A 188 6.53 -0.34 -14.71
C ILE A 188 7.26 -1.25 -13.73
N ARG A 189 7.42 -2.54 -14.05
CA ARG A 189 8.19 -3.49 -13.23
C ARG A 189 9.68 -3.14 -13.16
N CYS A 190 10.28 -2.70 -14.26
CA CYS A 190 11.65 -2.21 -14.28
C CYS A 190 11.83 -0.94 -13.43
N MET A 191 10.89 -0.01 -13.48
CA MET A 191 10.97 1.24 -12.71
C MET A 191 10.68 1.02 -11.22
N ALA A 192 9.73 0.16 -10.86
CA ALA A 192 9.50 -0.21 -9.47
C ALA A 192 10.73 -0.95 -8.88
N ALA A 193 11.37 -1.82 -9.65
CA ALA A 193 12.63 -2.46 -9.29
C ALA A 193 13.78 -1.44 -9.20
N TRP A 194 13.81 -0.44 -10.10
CA TRP A 194 14.82 0.61 -10.09
C TRP A 194 14.65 1.57 -8.91
N CYS A 195 13.44 2.03 -8.61
CA CYS A 195 13.14 2.75 -7.36
C CYS A 195 13.44 1.92 -6.10
N ALA A 196 13.46 0.60 -6.22
CA ALA A 196 13.83 -0.31 -5.14
C ALA A 196 15.36 -0.48 -4.97
N THR A 197 16.17 -0.22 -6.01
CA THR A 197 17.60 -0.59 -6.03
C THR A 197 18.58 0.56 -6.25
N SER A 198 18.16 1.71 -6.79
CA SER A 198 19.09 2.81 -7.10
C SER A 198 19.16 3.86 -5.99
N SER A 199 20.39 4.23 -5.63
CA SER A 199 20.71 5.51 -5.03
C SER A 199 20.54 6.59 -6.10
N TRP A 200 19.75 7.63 -5.81
CA TRP A 200 19.55 8.79 -6.68
C TRP A 200 20.89 9.45 -7.00
N GLY A 201 21.28 9.56 -8.25
CA GLY A 201 22.51 10.27 -8.61
C GLY A 201 23.05 10.06 -10.01
N ALA A 202 22.54 9.14 -10.81
CA ALA A 202 23.01 8.94 -12.17
C ALA A 202 21.93 9.30 -13.19
N PRO A 203 22.22 10.20 -14.16
CA PRO A 203 21.32 10.46 -15.28
C PRO A 203 21.15 9.16 -16.08
N LEU A 204 19.90 8.72 -16.25
CA LEU A 204 19.55 7.58 -17.09
C LEU A 204 19.92 7.85 -18.56
N VAL A 205 21.09 7.41 -18.97
CA VAL A 205 21.36 7.19 -20.40
C VAL A 205 20.78 5.82 -20.74
N TYR A 206 19.51 5.80 -21.12
CA TYR A 206 18.86 4.60 -21.64
C TYR A 206 19.50 4.25 -22.99
N ARG A 207 20.34 3.22 -23.04
CA ARG A 207 20.72 2.54 -24.29
C ARG A 207 19.71 1.41 -24.51
N PRO A 208 18.86 1.46 -25.53
CA PRO A 208 17.97 0.36 -25.87
C PRO A 208 18.82 -0.83 -26.31
N ARG A 209 18.95 -1.85 -25.43
CA ARG A 209 19.34 -3.17 -25.91
C ARG A 209 18.12 -3.72 -26.65
N THR A 210 18.32 -3.99 -27.92
CA THR A 210 17.37 -4.60 -28.85
C THR A 210 16.77 -5.87 -28.24
N TYR A 211 15.54 -5.77 -27.72
CA TYR A 211 14.74 -6.93 -27.42
C TYR A 211 14.26 -7.51 -28.76
N ARG A 212 14.83 -8.64 -29.17
CA ARG A 212 14.28 -9.43 -30.26
C ARG A 212 12.92 -9.96 -29.80
N TYR A 213 11.89 -9.53 -30.47
CA TYR A 213 10.54 -10.10 -30.38
C TYR A 213 10.63 -11.55 -30.89
N CYS A 214 10.37 -12.51 -30.01
CA CYS A 214 10.16 -13.89 -30.41
C CYS A 214 8.65 -14.11 -30.50
N PRO A 215 8.06 -14.26 -31.67
CA PRO A 215 6.64 -14.59 -31.79
C PRO A 215 6.47 -16.04 -31.35
N SER A 216 5.75 -16.28 -30.27
CA SER A 216 5.26 -17.61 -29.92
C SER A 216 4.18 -18.02 -30.93
N ARG A 217 4.39 -19.17 -31.57
CA ARG A 217 3.37 -19.92 -32.30
C ARG A 217 2.28 -20.41 -31.36
#